data_53c375d6c7d2aeb6202dbad2e9d2d53e
#
_entry.id   53c375d6c7d2aeb6202dbad2e9d2d53e
#
_cell.length_a   1.000
_cell.length_b   1.000
_cell.length_c   1.000
_cell.angle_alpha   90.00
_cell.angle_beta   90.00
_cell.angle_gamma   90.00
#
_symmetry.space_group_name_H-M   'P 1'
#
loop_
_entity.id
_entity.type
_entity.pdbx_description
1 polymer ?
#
loop_
_entity_poly.entity_id
_entity_poly.type
_entity_poly.pdbx_seq_one_letter_code
_entity_poly.pdbx_strand_id
1 'polypeptide(L)'
;MVFTMKELELIAQKLIAQNEEEQYRKKEEDKALISKLVEIYDQKYVAEALRAISHSDWTRETLNRWLNGKMVQKQLTELEVQMLNSLLPSPPEHHPNYTFRFIDLFAGIGGIRKGFEEIGGQCVFTSEWNKDAVRTYKANWYCDPEEHVFNSDIRDITLSHDISASDKEAYQNIDREIPNHDVLLAGFPCQPFSLAGVSKKNSLGRAHGFECETQGTLFFDVARIIAAKKPAIFLLENVKNLKSHDKGKTFRVILQALDELGYSVADVEHTGKDDPKIIDGQNFLPQHRERIVLVGFRRDLNIHQGFTLRDMNQLFPAQRPTLKELLGSNVDNKYILTPALWKYLYNYAKKHQAKGNGFGFGLVFPDNPNSVARTLSARYHKDGSEILIDRGWNQELGEIDFDNEENQKNRPRRLTPRECARLMGFESPGGTTFRIPVSDTQAYRQFGNSVIVPAFAAVAQLLAPYIARAVAFKTSKKVA
;
A
#
# COMPACT_ATOMS: atom_id res chain seq x y z
N MET A 1 21.29 -39.29 -49.18
CA MET A 1 21.38 -40.29 -48.10
C MET A 1 19.98 -40.47 -47.51
N VAL A 2 19.47 -41.69 -47.51
CA VAL A 2 18.15 -42.01 -46.91
C VAL A 2 18.42 -42.66 -45.57
N PHE A 3 17.73 -42.21 -44.52
CA PHE A 3 17.88 -42.80 -43.19
C PHE A 3 17.43 -44.29 -43.17
N THR A 4 18.11 -45.10 -42.41
CA THR A 4 17.65 -46.46 -42.15
C THR A 4 16.43 -46.44 -41.19
N MET A 5 15.62 -47.51 -41.22
CA MET A 5 14.45 -47.60 -40.30
C MET A 5 14.84 -47.47 -38.82
N LYS A 6 16.00 -47.99 -38.42
CA LYS A 6 16.50 -47.89 -37.05
C LYS A 6 16.89 -46.46 -36.65
N GLU A 7 17.43 -45.68 -37.59
CA GLU A 7 17.72 -44.24 -37.37
C GLU A 7 16.43 -43.41 -37.28
N LEU A 8 15.41 -43.73 -38.11
CA LEU A 8 14.10 -43.10 -38.04
C LEU A 8 13.40 -43.39 -36.71
N GLU A 9 13.44 -44.64 -36.23
CA GLU A 9 12.89 -45.01 -34.92
C GLU A 9 13.56 -44.24 -33.77
N LEU A 10 14.89 -44.10 -33.81
CA LEU A 10 15.63 -43.34 -32.79
C LEU A 10 15.27 -41.83 -32.80
N ILE A 11 15.13 -41.28 -34.01
CA ILE A 11 14.68 -39.89 -34.18
C ILE A 11 13.24 -39.71 -33.63
N ALA A 12 12.33 -40.63 -33.99
CA ALA A 12 10.96 -40.61 -33.51
C ALA A 12 10.88 -40.70 -31.97
N GLN A 13 11.63 -41.59 -31.34
CA GLN A 13 11.69 -41.71 -29.87
C GLN A 13 12.19 -40.42 -29.21
N LYS A 14 13.22 -39.76 -29.76
CA LYS A 14 13.71 -38.47 -29.25
C LYS A 14 12.66 -37.36 -29.40
N LEU A 15 11.97 -37.29 -30.53
CA LEU A 15 10.93 -36.30 -30.77
C LEU A 15 9.72 -36.51 -29.84
N ILE A 16 9.33 -37.76 -29.61
CA ILE A 16 8.22 -38.09 -28.67
C ILE A 16 8.62 -37.66 -27.26
N ALA A 17 9.83 -38.02 -26.80
CA ALA A 17 10.30 -37.64 -25.46
C ALA A 17 10.40 -36.14 -25.29
N GLN A 18 10.90 -35.40 -26.27
CA GLN A 18 10.95 -33.94 -26.26
C GLN A 18 9.53 -33.32 -26.21
N ASN A 19 8.57 -33.83 -26.95
CA ASN A 19 7.21 -33.36 -26.97
C ASN A 19 6.50 -33.64 -25.62
N GLU A 20 6.74 -34.82 -25.01
CA GLU A 20 6.21 -35.14 -23.68
C GLU A 20 6.76 -34.20 -22.59
N GLU A 21 8.06 -33.90 -22.62
CA GLU A 21 8.71 -32.98 -21.71
C GLU A 21 8.16 -31.54 -21.88
N GLU A 22 7.98 -31.08 -23.13
CA GLU A 22 7.42 -29.78 -23.43
C GLU A 22 5.96 -29.67 -22.96
N GLN A 23 5.15 -30.71 -23.19
CA GLN A 23 3.75 -30.74 -22.72
C GLN A 23 3.68 -30.75 -21.18
N TYR A 24 4.57 -31.47 -20.51
CA TYR A 24 4.65 -31.46 -19.05
C TYR A 24 5.01 -30.07 -18.51
N ARG A 25 6.05 -29.44 -19.07
CA ARG A 25 6.46 -28.08 -18.70
C ARG A 25 5.32 -27.09 -18.87
N LYS A 26 4.63 -27.11 -20.01
CA LYS A 26 3.49 -26.22 -20.28
C LYS A 26 2.35 -26.41 -19.28
N LYS A 27 2.05 -27.63 -18.86
CA LYS A 27 1.05 -27.91 -17.82
C LYS A 27 1.42 -27.32 -16.46
N GLU A 28 2.69 -27.42 -16.08
CA GLU A 28 3.18 -26.83 -14.83
C GLU A 28 3.14 -25.29 -14.88
N GLU A 29 3.50 -24.69 -16.01
CA GLU A 29 3.39 -23.23 -16.24
C GLU A 29 1.93 -22.75 -16.16
N ASP A 30 1.00 -23.44 -16.82
CA ASP A 30 -0.44 -23.15 -16.76
C ASP A 30 -0.96 -23.22 -15.32
N LYS A 31 -0.55 -24.24 -14.58
CA LYS A 31 -0.92 -24.45 -13.18
C LYS A 31 -0.36 -23.36 -12.28
N ALA A 32 0.89 -22.98 -12.48
CA ALA A 32 1.53 -21.89 -11.73
C ALA A 32 0.83 -20.54 -11.99
N LEU A 33 0.47 -20.24 -13.25
CA LEU A 33 -0.25 -19.04 -13.63
C LEU A 33 -1.63 -18.97 -12.94
N ILE A 34 -2.43 -20.05 -13.05
CA ILE A 34 -3.75 -20.09 -12.41
C ILE A 34 -3.61 -20.02 -10.88
N SER A 35 -2.66 -20.74 -10.28
CA SER A 35 -2.42 -20.71 -8.84
C SER A 35 -2.09 -19.31 -8.34
N LYS A 36 -1.23 -18.57 -9.07
CA LYS A 36 -0.91 -17.17 -8.79
C LYS A 36 -2.15 -16.27 -8.86
N LEU A 37 -3.03 -16.50 -9.84
CA LEU A 37 -4.24 -15.69 -10.02
C LEU A 37 -5.29 -15.96 -8.94
N VAL A 38 -5.45 -17.21 -8.48
CA VAL A 38 -6.41 -17.51 -7.41
C VAL A 38 -5.93 -17.10 -6.01
N GLU A 39 -4.65 -16.75 -5.84
CA GLU A 39 -4.18 -16.03 -4.66
C GLU A 39 -4.64 -14.57 -4.64
N ILE A 40 -4.83 -13.96 -5.81
CA ILE A 40 -5.22 -12.55 -6.00
C ILE A 40 -6.73 -12.41 -6.08
N TYR A 41 -7.33 -13.17 -6.99
CA TYR A 41 -8.76 -13.14 -7.31
C TYR A 41 -9.46 -14.37 -6.73
N ASP A 42 -10.77 -14.33 -6.58
CA ASP A 42 -11.50 -15.55 -6.28
C ASP A 42 -11.60 -16.47 -7.52
N GLN A 43 -11.78 -17.79 -7.27
CA GLN A 43 -11.84 -18.78 -8.34
C GLN A 43 -13.01 -18.55 -9.32
N LYS A 44 -14.10 -17.92 -8.85
CA LYS A 44 -15.25 -17.59 -9.70
C LYS A 44 -14.86 -16.54 -10.74
N TYR A 45 -14.17 -15.49 -10.32
CA TYR A 45 -13.70 -14.41 -11.21
C TYR A 45 -12.72 -14.94 -12.26
N VAL A 46 -11.76 -15.79 -11.88
CA VAL A 46 -10.80 -16.40 -12.82
C VAL A 46 -11.53 -17.29 -13.83
N ALA A 47 -12.52 -18.10 -13.38
CA ALA A 47 -13.33 -18.92 -14.27
C ALA A 47 -14.20 -18.07 -15.21
N GLU A 48 -14.75 -16.95 -14.77
CA GLU A 48 -15.50 -16.01 -15.61
C GLU A 48 -14.61 -15.35 -16.67
N ALA A 49 -13.39 -14.98 -16.31
CA ALA A 49 -12.41 -14.44 -17.26
C ALA A 49 -12.07 -15.46 -18.37
N LEU A 50 -11.83 -16.71 -17.99
CA LEU A 50 -11.61 -17.79 -18.97
C LEU A 50 -12.81 -18.03 -19.88
N ARG A 51 -14.03 -18.04 -19.34
CA ARG A 51 -15.27 -18.18 -20.14
C ARG A 51 -15.48 -17.04 -21.11
N ALA A 52 -15.10 -15.83 -20.74
CA ALA A 52 -15.26 -14.65 -21.59
C ALA A 52 -14.46 -14.76 -22.91
N ILE A 53 -13.34 -15.50 -22.90
CA ILE A 53 -12.46 -15.62 -24.07
C ILE A 53 -12.63 -16.92 -24.85
N SER A 54 -12.91 -18.03 -24.17
CA SER A 54 -12.82 -19.36 -24.79
C SER A 54 -14.19 -20.02 -25.03
N HIS A 55 -15.30 -19.45 -24.56
CA HIS A 55 -16.63 -20.08 -24.53
C HIS A 55 -16.62 -21.49 -23.93
N SER A 56 -15.61 -21.81 -23.11
CA SER A 56 -15.42 -23.13 -22.50
C SER A 56 -16.21 -23.24 -21.20
N ASP A 57 -16.43 -24.47 -20.74
CA ASP A 57 -17.20 -24.79 -19.52
C ASP A 57 -16.45 -24.53 -18.21
N TRP A 58 -15.64 -23.45 -18.17
CA TRP A 58 -14.94 -23.05 -16.96
C TRP A 58 -15.94 -22.57 -15.90
N THR A 59 -16.10 -23.33 -14.84
CA THR A 59 -16.82 -22.93 -13.62
C THR A 59 -15.85 -22.87 -12.45
N ARG A 60 -16.30 -22.31 -11.33
CA ARG A 60 -15.53 -22.36 -10.09
C ARG A 60 -15.17 -23.81 -9.72
N GLU A 61 -16.13 -24.73 -9.85
CA GLU A 61 -15.98 -26.14 -9.52
C GLU A 61 -14.98 -26.84 -10.46
N THR A 62 -15.06 -26.59 -11.76
CA THR A 62 -14.12 -27.18 -12.74
C THR A 62 -12.71 -26.63 -12.51
N LEU A 63 -12.56 -25.34 -12.25
CA LEU A 63 -11.27 -24.73 -11.92
C LEU A 63 -10.67 -25.33 -10.64
N ASN A 64 -11.48 -25.48 -9.59
CA ASN A 64 -11.04 -26.09 -8.34
C ASN A 64 -10.63 -27.56 -8.52
N ARG A 65 -11.37 -28.34 -9.31
CA ARG A 65 -11.02 -29.73 -9.62
C ARG A 65 -9.73 -29.83 -10.44
N TRP A 66 -9.56 -28.91 -11.39
CA TRP A 66 -8.36 -28.82 -12.22
C TRP A 66 -7.11 -28.52 -11.37
N LEU A 67 -7.16 -27.50 -10.50
CA LEU A 67 -6.08 -27.14 -9.58
C LEU A 67 -5.67 -28.29 -8.63
N ASN A 68 -6.64 -29.08 -8.17
CA ASN A 68 -6.42 -30.18 -7.25
C ASN A 68 -6.10 -31.53 -7.95
N GLY A 69 -5.90 -31.54 -9.27
CA GLY A 69 -5.59 -32.74 -10.03
C GLY A 69 -6.73 -33.78 -10.06
N LYS A 70 -7.98 -33.36 -9.76
CA LYS A 70 -9.16 -34.25 -9.73
C LYS A 70 -9.86 -34.40 -11.09
N MET A 71 -9.28 -33.88 -12.13
CA MET A 71 -9.69 -34.05 -13.53
C MET A 71 -8.47 -34.02 -14.44
N VAL A 72 -8.62 -34.56 -15.67
CA VAL A 72 -7.57 -34.43 -16.67
C VAL A 72 -7.28 -32.95 -16.90
N GLN A 73 -6.04 -32.55 -16.67
CA GLN A 73 -5.63 -31.16 -16.85
C GLN A 73 -5.62 -30.85 -18.35
N LYS A 74 -6.59 -30.04 -18.78
CA LYS A 74 -6.61 -29.45 -20.11
C LYS A 74 -5.54 -28.37 -20.16
N GLN A 75 -4.72 -28.34 -21.21
CA GLN A 75 -3.81 -27.23 -21.47
C GLN A 75 -4.61 -25.97 -21.79
N LEU A 76 -4.15 -24.84 -21.31
CA LEU A 76 -4.71 -23.54 -21.69
C LEU A 76 -4.36 -23.23 -23.14
N THR A 77 -5.29 -22.61 -23.85
CA THR A 77 -5.02 -22.04 -25.16
C THR A 77 -4.18 -20.77 -25.03
N GLU A 78 -3.52 -20.34 -26.08
CA GLU A 78 -2.76 -19.08 -26.06
C GLU A 78 -3.61 -17.87 -25.68
N LEU A 79 -4.87 -17.82 -26.16
CA LEU A 79 -5.82 -16.76 -25.80
C LEU A 79 -6.19 -16.79 -24.31
N GLU A 80 -6.39 -17.98 -23.74
CA GLU A 80 -6.64 -18.13 -22.29
C GLU A 80 -5.43 -17.67 -21.47
N VAL A 81 -4.21 -18.01 -21.87
CA VAL A 81 -2.97 -17.55 -21.23
C VAL A 81 -2.82 -16.04 -21.34
N GLN A 82 -3.06 -15.44 -22.52
CA GLN A 82 -3.02 -13.99 -22.71
C GLN A 82 -4.06 -13.28 -21.82
N MET A 83 -5.30 -13.79 -21.75
CA MET A 83 -6.34 -13.25 -20.88
C MET A 83 -5.92 -13.31 -19.41
N LEU A 84 -5.42 -14.44 -18.95
CA LEU A 84 -4.97 -14.61 -17.57
C LEU A 84 -3.79 -13.67 -17.23
N ASN A 85 -2.81 -13.55 -18.13
CA ASN A 85 -1.69 -12.62 -17.94
C ASN A 85 -2.14 -11.15 -17.91
N SER A 86 -3.20 -10.78 -18.64
CA SER A 86 -3.75 -9.42 -18.58
C SER A 86 -4.34 -9.05 -17.21
N LEU A 87 -4.65 -10.04 -16.38
CA LEU A 87 -5.09 -9.84 -15.00
C LEU A 87 -3.93 -9.58 -14.02
N LEU A 88 -2.69 -9.84 -14.42
CA LEU A 88 -1.50 -9.55 -13.63
C LEU A 88 -0.96 -8.15 -13.93
N PRO A 89 -0.26 -7.51 -12.99
CA PRO A 89 0.41 -6.24 -13.26
C PRO A 89 1.55 -6.43 -14.25
N SER A 90 1.67 -5.48 -15.17
CA SER A 90 2.80 -5.42 -16.10
C SER A 90 4.05 -4.88 -15.38
N PRO A 91 5.27 -5.24 -15.84
CA PRO A 91 6.50 -4.60 -15.37
C PRO A 91 6.40 -3.07 -15.51
N PRO A 92 6.96 -2.30 -14.55
CA PRO A 92 6.97 -0.84 -14.63
C PRO A 92 7.86 -0.34 -15.76
N GLU A 93 7.69 0.93 -16.16
CA GLU A 93 8.39 1.54 -17.30
C GLU A 93 9.92 1.39 -17.24
N HIS A 94 10.49 1.47 -16.04
CA HIS A 94 11.93 1.36 -15.82
C HIS A 94 12.49 -0.07 -15.82
N HIS A 95 11.66 -1.09 -15.91
CA HIS A 95 12.10 -2.49 -15.95
C HIS A 95 12.81 -2.82 -17.28
N PRO A 96 13.96 -3.52 -17.27
CA PRO A 96 14.78 -3.94 -16.13
C PRO A 96 15.82 -2.88 -15.68
N ASN A 97 15.80 -1.66 -16.22
CA ASN A 97 16.81 -0.61 -16.05
C ASN A 97 16.53 0.26 -14.81
N TYR A 98 16.47 -0.35 -13.64
CA TYR A 98 16.27 0.36 -12.39
C TYR A 98 17.52 1.12 -11.95
N THR A 99 17.32 2.27 -11.29
CA THR A 99 18.42 3.13 -10.83
C THR A 99 18.80 2.90 -9.36
N PHE A 100 17.86 2.37 -8.55
CA PHE A 100 18.07 2.03 -7.15
C PHE A 100 17.10 0.94 -6.70
N ARG A 101 17.34 0.36 -5.52
CA ARG A 101 16.50 -0.68 -4.91
C ARG A 101 15.86 -0.17 -3.63
N PHE A 102 14.61 -0.52 -3.40
CA PHE A 102 13.91 -0.18 -2.16
C PHE A 102 13.09 -1.34 -1.60
N ILE A 103 12.74 -1.24 -0.33
CA ILE A 103 11.82 -2.16 0.35
C ILE A 103 10.60 -1.40 0.86
N ASP A 104 9.44 -2.09 0.93
CA ASP A 104 8.14 -1.54 1.31
C ASP A 104 7.57 -2.33 2.50
N LEU A 105 7.69 -1.77 3.71
CA LEU A 105 7.25 -2.39 4.95
C LEU A 105 5.89 -1.85 5.38
N PHE A 106 5.01 -2.73 5.87
CA PHE A 106 3.62 -2.41 6.18
C PHE A 106 2.91 -1.81 4.96
N ALA A 107 3.16 -2.44 3.82
CA ALA A 107 2.92 -1.90 2.50
C ALA A 107 1.44 -1.58 2.20
N GLY A 108 0.50 -2.20 2.93
CA GLY A 108 -0.92 -2.04 2.67
C GLY A 108 -1.26 -2.41 1.23
N ILE A 109 -1.71 -1.43 0.48
CA ILE A 109 -2.01 -1.59 -0.96
C ILE A 109 -1.01 -0.83 -1.86
N GLY A 110 0.18 -0.49 -1.35
CA GLY A 110 1.29 0.07 -2.11
C GLY A 110 1.22 1.57 -2.39
N GLY A 111 0.55 2.35 -1.53
CA GLY A 111 0.37 3.78 -1.76
C GLY A 111 1.66 4.59 -1.74
N ILE A 112 2.67 4.19 -0.95
CA ILE A 112 4.00 4.83 -0.91
C ILE A 112 4.85 4.33 -2.08
N ARG A 113 4.82 3.03 -2.36
CA ARG A 113 5.60 2.36 -3.42
C ARG A 113 5.50 3.07 -4.76
N LYS A 114 4.29 3.48 -5.17
CA LYS A 114 4.02 4.06 -6.49
C LYS A 114 4.98 5.19 -6.85
N GLY A 115 5.18 6.17 -5.96
CA GLY A 115 6.07 7.30 -6.22
C GLY A 115 7.54 6.90 -6.36
N PHE A 116 7.99 5.85 -5.67
CA PHE A 116 9.37 5.38 -5.76
C PHE A 116 9.62 4.55 -7.03
N GLU A 117 8.62 3.83 -7.54
CA GLU A 117 8.71 3.20 -8.86
C GLU A 117 8.75 4.26 -9.98
N GLU A 118 7.95 5.33 -9.89
CA GLU A 118 7.92 6.42 -10.87
C GLU A 118 9.27 7.12 -11.04
N ILE A 119 10.10 7.16 -10.02
CA ILE A 119 11.46 7.73 -10.08
C ILE A 119 12.55 6.69 -10.39
N GLY A 120 12.19 5.49 -10.83
CA GLY A 120 13.11 4.46 -11.30
C GLY A 120 13.57 3.46 -10.25
N GLY A 121 12.87 3.35 -9.13
CA GLY A 121 13.17 2.37 -8.08
C GLY A 121 12.62 0.98 -8.37
N GLN A 122 13.38 -0.05 -7.99
CA GLN A 122 12.95 -1.45 -7.94
C GLN A 122 12.54 -1.83 -6.52
N CYS A 123 11.29 -2.27 -6.34
CA CYS A 123 10.89 -2.88 -5.07
C CYS A 123 11.41 -4.32 -5.02
N VAL A 124 12.27 -4.61 -4.04
CA VAL A 124 12.90 -5.95 -3.90
C VAL A 124 12.40 -6.73 -2.70
N PHE A 125 11.64 -6.09 -1.82
CA PHE A 125 11.06 -6.75 -0.65
C PHE A 125 9.78 -6.02 -0.23
N THR A 126 8.75 -6.79 0.11
CA THR A 126 7.49 -6.25 0.65
C THR A 126 7.07 -7.05 1.87
N SER A 127 6.67 -6.36 2.94
CA SER A 127 6.03 -6.98 4.10
C SER A 127 4.64 -6.43 4.32
N GLU A 128 3.62 -7.31 4.30
CA GLU A 128 2.22 -7.00 4.61
C GLU A 128 1.50 -8.24 5.14
N TRP A 129 0.91 -8.14 6.32
CA TRP A 129 0.28 -9.28 7.00
C TRP A 129 -1.19 -9.48 6.66
N ASN A 130 -1.88 -8.42 6.22
CA ASN A 130 -3.30 -8.49 5.89
C ASN A 130 -3.50 -9.16 4.54
N LYS A 131 -4.06 -10.36 4.53
CA LYS A 131 -4.25 -11.18 3.32
C LYS A 131 -5.04 -10.46 2.22
N ASP A 132 -6.05 -9.66 2.58
CA ASP A 132 -6.83 -8.90 1.60
C ASP A 132 -6.03 -7.74 1.01
N ALA A 133 -5.18 -7.06 1.83
CA ALA A 133 -4.26 -6.04 1.33
C ALA A 133 -3.21 -6.65 0.39
N VAL A 134 -2.66 -7.81 0.74
CA VAL A 134 -1.73 -8.58 -0.11
C VAL A 134 -2.35 -8.90 -1.47
N ARG A 135 -3.63 -9.31 -1.52
CA ARG A 135 -4.35 -9.55 -2.78
C ARG A 135 -4.40 -8.30 -3.66
N THR A 136 -4.80 -7.16 -3.07
CA THR A 136 -4.86 -5.89 -3.79
C THR A 136 -3.46 -5.42 -4.22
N TYR A 137 -2.45 -5.62 -3.38
CA TYR A 137 -1.06 -5.31 -3.70
C TYR A 137 -0.56 -6.13 -4.89
N LYS A 138 -0.68 -7.46 -4.83
CA LYS A 138 -0.27 -8.37 -5.91
C LYS A 138 -1.05 -8.17 -7.21
N ALA A 139 -2.29 -7.65 -7.15
CA ALA A 139 -3.08 -7.31 -8.32
C ALA A 139 -2.55 -6.09 -9.08
N ASN A 140 -1.87 -5.16 -8.40
CA ASN A 140 -1.52 -3.86 -8.94
C ASN A 140 -0.02 -3.62 -9.12
N TRP A 141 0.83 -4.32 -8.35
CA TRP A 141 2.27 -4.07 -8.34
C TRP A 141 3.04 -5.28 -8.89
N TYR A 142 3.90 -5.00 -9.86
CA TYR A 142 4.81 -6.01 -10.38
C TYR A 142 5.83 -6.39 -9.31
N CYS A 143 5.89 -7.68 -9.00
CA CYS A 143 6.87 -8.26 -8.11
C CYS A 143 7.67 -9.28 -8.92
N ASP A 144 8.92 -8.96 -9.22
CA ASP A 144 9.78 -9.83 -9.99
C ASP A 144 9.96 -11.18 -9.29
N PRO A 145 9.61 -12.31 -9.92
CA PRO A 145 9.65 -13.62 -9.27
C PRO A 145 11.04 -14.06 -8.81
N GLU A 146 12.09 -13.53 -9.43
CA GLU A 146 13.48 -13.91 -9.15
C GLU A 146 14.15 -12.98 -8.13
N GLU A 147 13.73 -11.72 -8.06
CA GLU A 147 14.40 -10.71 -7.24
C GLU A 147 13.56 -10.15 -6.09
N HIS A 148 12.24 -10.32 -6.13
CA HIS A 148 11.35 -9.78 -5.10
C HIS A 148 10.97 -10.83 -4.06
N VAL A 149 11.20 -10.50 -2.78
CA VAL A 149 10.77 -11.31 -1.64
C VAL A 149 9.50 -10.73 -1.00
N PHE A 150 8.50 -11.56 -0.79
CA PHE A 150 7.27 -11.19 -0.10
C PHE A 150 7.18 -11.87 1.28
N ASN A 151 7.03 -11.07 2.33
CA ASN A 151 6.89 -11.53 3.71
C ASN A 151 5.51 -11.14 4.27
N SER A 152 4.88 -12.02 5.03
CA SER A 152 3.58 -11.75 5.64
C SER A 152 3.70 -11.07 7.02
N ASP A 153 4.59 -11.53 7.88
CA ASP A 153 4.79 -10.96 9.21
C ASP A 153 6.26 -10.58 9.42
N ILE A 154 6.52 -9.30 9.52
CA ILE A 154 7.89 -8.77 9.69
C ILE A 154 8.57 -9.31 10.93
N ARG A 155 7.80 -9.71 11.96
CA ARG A 155 8.33 -10.26 13.20
C ARG A 155 9.00 -11.63 13.02
N ASP A 156 8.62 -12.39 11.98
CA ASP A 156 9.30 -13.64 11.63
C ASP A 156 10.74 -13.39 11.14
N ILE A 157 10.97 -12.21 10.56
CA ILE A 157 12.29 -11.79 10.06
C ILE A 157 13.10 -11.12 11.16
N THR A 158 12.49 -10.25 11.94
CA THR A 158 13.16 -9.53 13.03
C THR A 158 13.31 -10.36 14.30
N LEU A 159 12.65 -11.52 14.35
CA LEU A 159 12.57 -12.42 15.53
C LEU A 159 12.08 -11.70 16.81
N SER A 160 11.31 -10.62 16.66
CA SER A 160 10.87 -9.79 17.80
C SER A 160 9.82 -10.47 18.69
N HIS A 161 9.18 -11.51 18.21
CA HIS A 161 8.23 -12.34 18.98
C HIS A 161 8.91 -13.48 19.75
N ASP A 162 10.17 -13.77 19.44
CA ASP A 162 10.96 -14.81 20.13
C ASP A 162 11.86 -14.18 21.21
N ILE A 163 11.46 -14.35 22.47
CA ILE A 163 12.19 -13.81 23.63
C ILE A 163 13.58 -14.46 23.78
N SER A 164 13.78 -15.67 23.24
CA SER A 164 15.04 -16.39 23.31
C SER A 164 16.05 -15.97 22.24
N ALA A 165 15.59 -15.32 21.16
CA ALA A 165 16.46 -14.88 20.09
C ALA A 165 17.34 -13.70 20.51
N SER A 166 18.64 -13.83 20.30
CA SER A 166 19.59 -12.73 20.52
C SER A 166 19.53 -11.72 19.39
N ASP A 167 19.96 -10.48 19.64
CA ASP A 167 20.07 -9.44 18.60
C ASP A 167 20.98 -9.86 17.45
N LYS A 168 22.03 -10.66 17.74
CA LYS A 168 22.92 -11.18 16.71
C LYS A 168 22.18 -12.13 15.77
N GLU A 169 21.37 -13.03 16.30
CA GLU A 169 20.56 -13.96 15.49
C GLU A 169 19.51 -13.19 14.66
N ALA A 170 18.86 -12.19 15.27
CA ALA A 170 17.92 -11.32 14.57
C ALA A 170 18.58 -10.58 13.40
N TYR A 171 19.77 -10.00 13.60
CA TYR A 171 20.48 -9.30 12.51
C TYR A 171 20.95 -10.25 11.42
N GLN A 172 21.41 -11.46 11.75
CA GLN A 172 21.78 -12.48 10.76
C GLN A 172 20.55 -12.93 9.95
N ASN A 173 19.41 -13.09 10.61
CA ASN A 173 18.16 -13.45 9.93
C ASN A 173 17.71 -12.32 8.98
N ILE A 174 17.71 -11.08 9.44
CA ILE A 174 17.39 -9.89 8.61
C ILE A 174 18.31 -9.83 7.40
N ASP A 175 19.62 -10.03 7.59
CA ASP A 175 20.60 -9.98 6.49
C ASP A 175 20.35 -11.04 5.43
N ARG A 176 19.92 -12.23 5.84
CA ARG A 176 19.63 -13.35 4.94
C ARG A 176 18.30 -13.15 4.19
N GLU A 177 17.26 -12.71 4.89
CA GLU A 177 15.89 -12.68 4.36
C GLU A 177 15.56 -11.40 3.59
N ILE A 178 16.15 -10.26 3.96
CA ILE A 178 15.91 -8.99 3.29
C ILE A 178 17.03 -8.68 2.29
N PRO A 179 16.72 -8.51 1.00
CA PRO A 179 17.71 -8.14 0.00
C PRO A 179 18.37 -6.78 0.29
N ASN A 180 19.59 -6.56 -0.23
CA ASN A 180 20.25 -5.27 -0.15
C ASN A 180 19.46 -4.21 -0.92
N HIS A 181 19.28 -3.05 -0.29
CA HIS A 181 18.51 -1.94 -0.82
C HIS A 181 19.14 -0.59 -0.45
N ASP A 182 18.71 0.45 -1.13
CA ASP A 182 19.18 1.83 -0.93
C ASP A 182 18.21 2.64 -0.07
N VAL A 183 16.90 2.37 -0.23
CA VAL A 183 15.81 3.09 0.44
C VAL A 183 14.91 2.11 1.19
N LEU A 184 14.53 2.50 2.41
CA LEU A 184 13.53 1.76 3.20
C LEU A 184 12.27 2.62 3.33
N LEU A 185 11.12 2.08 2.94
CA LEU A 185 9.81 2.69 3.10
C LEU A 185 9.03 1.94 4.19
N ALA A 186 8.37 2.66 5.11
CA ALA A 186 7.52 2.02 6.12
C ALA A 186 6.37 2.93 6.58
N GLY A 187 5.14 2.52 6.31
CA GLY A 187 3.92 3.06 6.91
C GLY A 187 3.56 2.29 8.18
N PHE A 188 4.33 2.41 9.24
CA PHE A 188 4.16 1.58 10.44
C PHE A 188 2.93 1.99 11.27
N PRO A 189 2.19 1.04 11.88
CA PRO A 189 0.98 1.35 12.64
C PRO A 189 1.30 2.09 13.94
N CYS A 190 0.42 3.04 14.32
CA CYS A 190 0.50 3.77 15.58
C CYS A 190 0.05 2.85 16.72
N GLN A 191 0.99 2.18 17.36
CA GLN A 191 0.75 1.35 18.53
C GLN A 191 1.26 2.08 19.80
N PRO A 192 0.57 1.94 20.97
CA PRO A 192 1.05 2.52 22.19
C PRO A 192 2.38 1.87 22.61
N PHE A 193 3.39 2.70 22.89
CA PHE A 193 4.65 2.24 23.44
C PHE A 193 4.47 1.89 24.93
N SER A 194 4.80 0.70 25.35
CA SER A 194 4.98 0.42 26.78
C SER A 194 6.38 0.89 27.19
N LEU A 195 6.44 2.06 27.83
CA LEU A 195 7.69 2.70 28.27
C LEU A 195 8.40 1.96 29.40
N ALA A 196 7.84 0.87 29.94
CA ALA A 196 8.40 0.15 31.08
C ALA A 196 9.82 -0.42 30.83
N GLY A 197 10.21 -0.61 29.55
CA GLY A 197 11.55 -1.12 29.18
C GLY A 197 12.62 -0.04 28.92
N VAL A 198 12.22 1.15 28.51
CA VAL A 198 13.18 2.20 28.11
C VAL A 198 13.91 2.84 29.29
N SER A 199 13.25 2.97 30.47
CA SER A 199 13.85 3.65 31.61
C SER A 199 14.82 2.81 32.43
N LYS A 200 14.86 1.49 32.30
CA LYS A 200 15.70 0.62 33.13
C LYS A 200 17.15 0.48 32.67
N LYS A 201 17.49 0.76 31.41
CA LYS A 201 18.85 0.58 30.86
C LYS A 201 19.69 1.85 30.83
N ASN A 202 19.09 3.03 30.75
CA ASN A 202 19.81 4.31 30.86
C ASN A 202 20.51 4.48 32.25
N SER A 203 20.11 3.69 33.25
CA SER A 203 20.73 3.71 34.58
C SER A 203 21.96 2.79 34.74
N LEU A 204 22.28 1.94 33.75
CA LEU A 204 23.31 0.90 33.87
C LEU A 204 24.59 1.11 33.01
N GLY A 205 24.74 2.24 32.33
CA GLY A 205 26.01 2.68 31.76
C GLY A 205 26.72 1.72 30.78
N ARG A 206 25.99 0.88 30.03
CA ARG A 206 26.59 -0.05 29.07
C ARG A 206 26.62 0.57 27.68
N ALA A 207 27.83 0.86 27.22
CA ALA A 207 28.15 1.23 25.84
C ALA A 207 27.97 0.04 24.90
N HIS A 208 27.48 0.36 23.67
CA HIS A 208 27.48 -0.47 22.47
C HIS A 208 26.48 -1.64 22.41
N GLY A 209 25.28 -1.34 21.98
CA GLY A 209 24.29 -2.27 21.50
C GLY A 209 22.90 -1.63 21.54
N PHE A 210 22.19 -1.64 20.42
CA PHE A 210 20.78 -1.24 20.35
C PHE A 210 19.93 -2.33 21.03
N GLU A 211 20.15 -2.51 22.35
CA GLU A 211 19.40 -3.46 23.16
C GLU A 211 18.11 -2.79 23.67
N CYS A 212 17.12 -2.69 22.77
CA CYS A 212 15.81 -2.20 23.16
C CYS A 212 14.95 -3.35 23.69
N GLU A 213 14.81 -3.44 25.02
CA GLU A 213 13.86 -4.36 25.69
C GLU A 213 12.38 -3.94 25.51
N THR A 214 12.08 -2.96 24.68
CA THR A 214 10.71 -2.60 24.30
C THR A 214 10.20 -3.57 23.25
N GLN A 215 10.09 -4.84 23.62
CA GLN A 215 9.34 -5.82 22.84
C GLN A 215 7.89 -5.33 22.75
N GLY A 216 7.38 -5.20 21.53
CA GLY A 216 5.95 -5.05 21.30
C GLY A 216 5.50 -3.93 20.38
N THR A 217 6.36 -3.07 19.83
CA THR A 217 5.92 -2.11 18.81
C THR A 217 6.66 -2.28 17.50
N LEU A 218 5.91 -2.32 16.41
CA LEU A 218 6.43 -2.54 15.05
C LEU A 218 7.43 -1.47 14.59
N PHE A 219 7.50 -0.31 15.24
CA PHE A 219 8.57 0.66 15.02
C PHE A 219 9.95 0.07 15.33
N PHE A 220 10.08 -0.73 16.40
CA PHE A 220 11.38 -1.33 16.75
C PHE A 220 11.79 -2.44 15.78
N ASP A 221 10.83 -3.09 15.12
CA ASP A 221 11.13 -3.99 14.01
C ASP A 221 11.74 -3.21 12.84
N VAL A 222 11.18 -2.04 12.50
CA VAL A 222 11.77 -1.12 11.50
C VAL A 222 13.17 -0.68 11.93
N ALA A 223 13.35 -0.28 13.18
CA ALA A 223 14.65 0.15 13.72
C ALA A 223 15.71 -0.98 13.66
N ARG A 224 15.34 -2.24 13.95
CA ARG A 224 16.20 -3.41 13.77
C ARG A 224 16.64 -3.62 12.33
N ILE A 225 15.70 -3.47 11.39
CA ILE A 225 16.01 -3.60 9.96
C ILE A 225 16.96 -2.46 9.53
N ILE A 226 16.71 -1.23 9.98
CA ILE A 226 17.59 -0.09 9.72
C ILE A 226 19.00 -0.35 10.30
N ALA A 227 19.10 -0.88 11.51
CA ALA A 227 20.37 -1.23 12.16
C ALA A 227 21.16 -2.29 11.37
N ALA A 228 20.49 -3.34 10.91
CA ALA A 228 21.10 -4.44 10.19
C ALA A 228 21.47 -4.05 8.75
N LYS A 229 20.53 -3.49 8.00
CA LYS A 229 20.67 -3.24 6.54
C LYS A 229 21.32 -1.91 6.21
N LYS A 230 21.25 -0.93 7.11
CA LYS A 230 21.84 0.40 6.95
C LYS A 230 21.50 1.05 5.60
N PRO A 231 20.20 1.18 5.23
CA PRO A 231 19.82 1.84 4.00
C PRO A 231 20.40 3.26 3.94
N ALA A 232 20.66 3.79 2.76
CA ALA A 232 21.15 5.15 2.61
C ALA A 232 20.11 6.19 3.06
N ILE A 233 18.85 5.91 2.79
CA ILE A 233 17.70 6.77 3.09
C ILE A 233 16.56 5.89 3.62
N PHE A 234 15.79 6.43 4.56
CA PHE A 234 14.49 5.86 4.89
C PHE A 234 13.38 6.92 4.81
N LEU A 235 12.17 6.47 4.54
CA LEU A 235 10.94 7.22 4.67
C LEU A 235 9.99 6.46 5.61
N LEU A 236 9.63 7.08 6.74
CA LEU A 236 8.68 6.52 7.69
C LEU A 236 7.42 7.37 7.70
N GLU A 237 6.25 6.73 7.61
CA GLU A 237 4.95 7.40 7.62
C GLU A 237 4.14 6.98 8.85
N ASN A 238 3.37 7.94 9.37
CA ASN A 238 2.37 7.66 10.41
C ASN A 238 1.28 8.76 10.43
N VAL A 239 0.28 8.56 11.29
CA VAL A 239 -0.73 9.60 11.54
C VAL A 239 -0.12 10.81 12.25
N LYS A 240 -0.61 12.03 11.98
CA LYS A 240 -0.15 13.29 12.62
C LYS A 240 -0.08 13.19 14.15
N ASN A 241 -1.06 12.50 14.74
CA ASN A 241 -1.16 12.38 16.20
C ASN A 241 0.02 11.65 16.86
N LEU A 242 0.88 10.94 16.10
CA LEU A 242 2.12 10.36 16.61
C LEU A 242 2.99 11.41 17.31
N LYS A 243 3.03 12.66 16.79
CA LYS A 243 3.82 13.76 17.34
C LYS A 243 3.38 14.15 18.76
N SER A 244 2.08 14.07 19.05
CA SER A 244 1.51 14.43 20.37
C SER A 244 1.23 13.22 21.27
N HIS A 245 1.39 11.99 20.76
CA HIS A 245 1.12 10.78 21.49
C HIS A 245 1.95 10.69 22.77
N ASP A 246 1.28 10.34 23.89
CA ASP A 246 1.87 10.31 25.23
C ASP A 246 2.65 11.61 25.57
N LYS A 247 2.01 12.75 25.36
CA LYS A 247 2.61 14.09 25.59
C LYS A 247 3.93 14.27 24.81
N GLY A 248 4.05 13.67 23.63
CA GLY A 248 5.21 13.73 22.76
C GLY A 248 6.37 12.80 23.15
N LYS A 249 6.21 11.96 24.15
CA LYS A 249 7.26 11.01 24.57
C LYS A 249 7.55 9.97 23.48
N THR A 250 6.49 9.39 22.90
CA THR A 250 6.62 8.42 21.81
C THR A 250 7.46 8.97 20.66
N PHE A 251 7.17 10.20 20.23
CA PHE A 251 7.87 10.81 19.12
C PHE A 251 9.35 11.08 19.46
N ARG A 252 9.66 11.51 20.70
CA ARG A 252 11.06 11.70 21.15
C ARG A 252 11.84 10.39 21.14
N VAL A 253 11.23 9.28 21.60
CA VAL A 253 11.87 7.94 21.58
C VAL A 253 12.18 7.51 20.14
N ILE A 254 11.27 7.75 19.19
CA ILE A 254 11.50 7.45 17.77
C ILE A 254 12.70 8.25 17.26
N LEU A 255 12.72 9.58 17.45
CA LEU A 255 13.80 10.42 16.97
C LEU A 255 15.15 10.06 17.60
N GLN A 256 15.17 9.78 18.92
CA GLN A 256 16.36 9.34 19.61
C GLN A 256 16.90 8.01 19.06
N ALA A 257 16.02 7.03 18.85
CA ALA A 257 16.42 5.74 18.28
C ALA A 257 17.03 5.89 16.89
N LEU A 258 16.44 6.73 16.02
CA LEU A 258 16.96 6.98 14.69
C LEU A 258 18.30 7.74 14.71
N ASP A 259 18.48 8.65 15.67
CA ASP A 259 19.75 9.36 15.89
C ASP A 259 20.86 8.40 16.35
N GLU A 260 20.57 7.52 17.32
CA GLU A 260 21.49 6.48 17.82
C GLU A 260 21.90 5.50 16.71
N LEU A 261 21.00 5.23 15.75
CA LEU A 261 21.28 4.41 14.56
C LEU A 261 22.16 5.13 13.52
N GLY A 262 22.53 6.39 13.74
CA GLY A 262 23.42 7.13 12.88
C GLY A 262 22.73 7.84 11.71
N TYR A 263 21.45 8.20 11.87
CA TYR A 263 20.70 8.93 10.85
C TYR A 263 20.43 10.38 11.22
N SER A 264 20.50 11.27 10.23
CA SER A 264 19.99 12.63 10.33
C SER A 264 18.57 12.66 9.78
N VAL A 265 17.60 12.96 10.63
CA VAL A 265 16.19 13.11 10.23
C VAL A 265 15.95 14.54 9.80
N ALA A 266 15.33 14.75 8.63
CA ALA A 266 15.04 16.07 8.09
C ALA A 266 14.06 16.88 8.95
N ASP A 267 14.26 18.19 8.98
CA ASP A 267 13.33 19.16 9.61
C ASP A 267 13.01 18.88 11.09
N VAL A 268 13.92 18.24 11.84
CA VAL A 268 13.67 17.91 13.27
C VAL A 268 13.54 19.14 14.16
N GLU A 269 14.17 20.24 13.81
CA GLU A 269 14.14 21.52 14.51
C GLU A 269 12.79 22.24 14.36
N HIS A 270 12.00 21.91 13.32
CA HIS A 270 10.71 22.52 13.06
C HIS A 270 9.61 21.82 13.88
N THR A 271 8.92 22.56 14.78
CA THR A 271 7.96 21.98 15.72
C THR A 271 6.60 22.69 15.76
N GLY A 272 6.37 23.76 15.10
CA GLY A 272 5.15 24.57 15.15
C GLY A 272 3.99 24.04 14.29
N LYS A 273 3.09 24.97 13.96
CA LYS A 273 1.95 24.71 13.07
C LYS A 273 2.39 24.43 11.63
N ASP A 274 3.52 25.05 11.22
CA ASP A 274 4.09 24.95 9.87
C ASP A 274 5.21 23.91 9.83
N ASP A 275 5.05 22.82 10.56
CA ASP A 275 6.02 21.71 10.60
C ASP A 275 6.04 20.99 9.24
N PRO A 276 7.16 21.06 8.46
CA PRO A 276 7.24 20.48 7.13
C PRO A 276 7.02 18.95 7.10
N LYS A 277 7.23 18.30 8.23
CA LYS A 277 6.99 16.86 8.38
C LYS A 277 5.51 16.50 8.36
N ILE A 278 4.59 17.46 8.51
CA ILE A 278 3.16 17.24 8.43
C ILE A 278 2.69 17.56 7.02
N ILE A 279 2.38 16.54 6.27
CA ILE A 279 1.91 16.65 4.89
C ILE A 279 0.40 16.50 4.88
N ASP A 280 -0.31 17.48 4.29
CA ASP A 280 -1.74 17.41 4.10
C ASP A 280 -2.08 17.08 2.65
N GLY A 281 -2.83 15.99 2.46
CA GLY A 281 -3.29 15.53 1.16
C GLY A 281 -4.17 16.53 0.41
N GLN A 282 -4.81 17.51 1.11
CA GLN A 282 -5.65 18.51 0.46
C GLN A 282 -4.91 19.40 -0.54
N ASN A 283 -3.59 19.48 -0.47
CA ASN A 283 -2.78 20.18 -1.44
C ASN A 283 -2.72 19.47 -2.80
N PHE A 284 -3.06 18.18 -2.86
CA PHE A 284 -3.01 17.35 -4.05
C PHE A 284 -4.39 16.87 -4.52
N LEU A 285 -5.27 16.51 -3.59
CA LEU A 285 -6.59 15.96 -3.84
C LEU A 285 -7.63 16.59 -2.89
N PRO A 286 -8.93 16.57 -3.21
CA PRO A 286 -9.95 17.22 -2.40
C PRO A 286 -10.27 16.43 -1.12
N GLN A 287 -9.26 16.10 -0.34
CA GLN A 287 -9.36 15.41 0.94
C GLN A 287 -8.37 15.96 1.95
N HIS A 288 -8.88 16.44 3.09
CA HIS A 288 -8.05 16.77 4.24
C HIS A 288 -7.58 15.50 4.92
N ARG A 289 -6.27 15.19 4.75
CA ARG A 289 -5.62 14.00 5.32
C ARG A 289 -4.18 14.32 5.68
N GLU A 290 -3.94 14.60 6.95
CA GLU A 290 -2.61 14.92 7.46
C GLU A 290 -1.86 13.66 7.87
N ARG A 291 -0.60 13.57 7.45
CA ARG A 291 0.34 12.51 7.82
C ARG A 291 1.66 13.11 8.27
N ILE A 292 2.29 12.49 9.25
CA ILE A 292 3.67 12.80 9.58
C ILE A 292 4.59 11.92 8.75
N VAL A 293 5.60 12.54 8.13
CA VAL A 293 6.62 11.88 7.32
C VAL A 293 7.99 12.19 7.90
N LEU A 294 8.75 11.14 8.22
CA LEU A 294 10.14 11.24 8.66
C LEU A 294 11.04 10.73 7.55
N VAL A 295 11.86 11.60 7.01
CA VAL A 295 12.91 11.25 6.05
C VAL A 295 14.24 11.27 6.78
N GLY A 296 14.94 10.15 6.78
CA GLY A 296 16.25 10.03 7.41
C GLY A 296 17.35 9.67 6.42
N PHE A 297 18.49 10.28 6.59
CA PHE A 297 19.69 10.07 5.77
C PHE A 297 20.82 9.52 6.65
N ARG A 298 21.47 8.47 6.20
CA ARG A 298 22.62 7.90 6.90
C ARG A 298 23.77 8.91 6.93
N ARG A 299 24.25 9.26 8.14
CA ARG A 299 25.18 10.38 8.36
C ARG A 299 26.53 10.22 7.68
N ASP A 300 27.06 8.98 7.66
CA ASP A 300 28.38 8.70 7.05
C ASP A 300 28.44 8.96 5.54
N LEU A 301 27.30 9.07 4.87
CA LEU A 301 27.22 9.37 3.45
C LEU A 301 27.25 10.88 3.16
N ASN A 302 26.95 11.72 4.15
CA ASN A 302 26.93 13.19 4.06
C ASN A 302 26.12 13.71 2.84
N ILE A 303 24.99 13.08 2.53
CA ILE A 303 24.15 13.39 1.36
C ILE A 303 22.96 14.28 1.67
N HIS A 304 22.62 14.51 2.94
CA HIS A 304 21.38 15.16 3.41
C HIS A 304 21.37 16.69 3.27
N GLN A 305 22.52 17.32 2.99
CA GLN A 305 22.63 18.76 2.97
C GLN A 305 21.69 19.41 1.95
N GLY A 306 20.92 20.39 2.42
CA GLY A 306 19.95 21.13 1.61
C GLY A 306 18.61 20.44 1.41
N PHE A 307 18.35 19.26 2.00
CA PHE A 307 17.04 18.63 1.94
C PHE A 307 16.10 19.21 3.00
N THR A 308 14.92 19.59 2.58
CA THR A 308 13.78 19.90 3.46
C THR A 308 12.46 19.48 2.80
N LEU A 309 11.53 18.94 3.58
CA LEU A 309 10.17 18.63 3.11
C LEU A 309 9.36 19.89 2.78
N ARG A 310 9.80 21.07 3.20
CA ARG A 310 9.20 22.36 2.84
C ARG A 310 9.19 22.60 1.32
N ASP A 311 10.15 22.05 0.59
CA ASP A 311 10.26 22.19 -0.86
C ASP A 311 9.14 21.46 -1.62
N MET A 312 8.35 20.62 -0.95
CA MET A 312 7.13 20.05 -1.52
C MET A 312 6.13 21.10 -2.03
N ASN A 313 6.16 22.31 -1.48
CA ASN A 313 5.31 23.41 -1.94
C ASN A 313 5.52 23.73 -3.44
N GLN A 314 6.70 23.43 -3.97
CA GLN A 314 7.03 23.64 -5.39
C GLN A 314 6.45 22.54 -6.29
N LEU A 315 6.04 21.42 -5.71
CA LEU A 315 5.49 20.25 -6.40
C LEU A 315 3.95 20.15 -6.28
N PHE A 316 3.31 21.11 -5.63
CA PHE A 316 1.86 21.14 -5.60
C PHE A 316 1.31 21.36 -7.00
N PRO A 317 0.26 20.64 -7.41
CA PRO A 317 -0.37 20.86 -8.71
C PRO A 317 -0.91 22.29 -8.79
N ALA A 318 -0.75 22.95 -9.92
CA ALA A 318 -1.29 24.29 -10.16
C ALA A 318 -2.83 24.33 -9.95
N GLN A 319 -3.49 23.23 -10.30
CA GLN A 319 -4.91 23.01 -10.03
C GLN A 319 -5.10 21.54 -9.63
N ARG A 320 -5.58 21.29 -8.42
CA ARG A 320 -5.98 19.97 -7.98
C ARG A 320 -7.32 19.58 -8.61
N PRO A 321 -7.61 18.29 -8.80
CA PRO A 321 -8.94 17.84 -9.20
C PRO A 321 -10.02 18.28 -8.20
N THR A 322 -11.20 18.61 -8.71
CA THR A 322 -12.38 18.84 -7.88
C THR A 322 -12.95 17.51 -7.38
N LEU A 323 -13.75 17.54 -6.33
CA LEU A 323 -14.44 16.33 -5.87
C LEU A 323 -15.33 15.73 -6.96
N LYS A 324 -16.03 16.59 -7.73
CA LYS A 324 -16.93 16.16 -8.83
C LYS A 324 -16.22 15.33 -9.88
N GLU A 325 -15.00 15.68 -10.24
CA GLU A 325 -14.20 14.95 -11.26
C GLU A 325 -13.79 13.56 -10.78
N LEU A 326 -13.73 13.31 -9.47
CA LEU A 326 -13.40 12.00 -8.91
C LEU A 326 -14.61 11.06 -8.81
N LEU A 327 -15.83 11.61 -8.87
CA LEU A 327 -17.06 10.82 -8.71
C LEU A 327 -17.47 10.11 -10.00
N GLY A 328 -18.14 8.98 -9.83
CA GLY A 328 -18.76 8.22 -10.94
C GLY A 328 -20.12 8.81 -11.33
N SER A 329 -20.44 8.74 -12.63
CA SER A 329 -21.73 9.21 -13.15
C SER A 329 -22.89 8.26 -12.84
N ASN A 330 -22.64 6.95 -12.88
CA ASN A 330 -23.63 5.90 -12.62
C ASN A 330 -23.25 5.12 -11.37
N VAL A 331 -23.80 5.51 -10.23
CA VAL A 331 -23.52 4.85 -8.95
C VAL A 331 -24.73 4.02 -8.54
N ASP A 332 -24.47 2.75 -8.18
CA ASP A 332 -25.49 1.82 -7.71
C ASP A 332 -26.21 2.37 -6.47
N ASN A 333 -27.53 2.17 -6.42
CA ASN A 333 -28.40 2.60 -5.31
C ASN A 333 -28.00 2.01 -3.96
N LYS A 334 -27.25 0.90 -3.93
CA LYS A 334 -26.72 0.31 -2.68
C LYS A 334 -25.83 1.27 -1.88
N TYR A 335 -25.27 2.29 -2.53
CA TYR A 335 -24.44 3.30 -1.86
C TYR A 335 -25.26 4.46 -1.27
N ILE A 336 -26.52 4.63 -1.66
CA ILE A 336 -27.43 5.59 -1.05
C ILE A 336 -27.77 5.15 0.36
N LEU A 337 -27.71 6.08 1.33
CA LEU A 337 -28.07 5.73 2.70
C LEU A 337 -29.54 5.30 2.79
N THR A 338 -29.79 4.25 3.57
CA THR A 338 -31.17 3.85 3.87
C THR A 338 -31.87 4.97 4.66
N PRO A 339 -33.21 5.13 4.57
CA PRO A 339 -33.94 6.13 5.36
C PRO A 339 -33.62 6.07 6.86
N ALA A 340 -33.55 4.85 7.40
CA ALA A 340 -33.25 4.62 8.82
C ALA A 340 -31.84 5.05 9.20
N LEU A 341 -30.83 4.73 8.38
CA LEU A 341 -29.45 5.14 8.65
C LEU A 341 -29.28 6.66 8.52
N TRP A 342 -29.90 7.26 7.49
CA TRP A 342 -29.82 8.72 7.32
C TRP A 342 -30.50 9.45 8.48
N LYS A 343 -31.67 8.99 8.92
CA LYS A 343 -32.39 9.54 10.09
C LYS A 343 -31.55 9.44 11.38
N TYR A 344 -30.88 8.31 11.57
CA TYR A 344 -29.99 8.10 12.71
C TYR A 344 -28.81 9.09 12.69
N LEU A 345 -28.08 9.19 11.59
CA LEU A 345 -26.93 10.09 11.46
C LEU A 345 -27.34 11.56 11.59
N TYR A 346 -28.45 11.93 10.99
CA TYR A 346 -29.00 13.28 11.06
C TYR A 346 -29.33 13.70 12.52
N ASN A 347 -30.06 12.85 13.23
CA ASN A 347 -30.42 13.11 14.64
C ASN A 347 -29.19 13.05 15.56
N TYR A 348 -28.25 12.15 15.29
CA TYR A 348 -26.99 12.06 16.01
C TYR A 348 -26.19 13.37 15.89
N ALA A 349 -26.07 13.90 14.68
CA ALA A 349 -25.39 15.17 14.43
C ALA A 349 -26.04 16.34 15.17
N LYS A 350 -27.38 16.48 15.09
CA LYS A 350 -28.12 17.50 15.83
C LYS A 350 -27.88 17.42 17.35
N LYS A 351 -27.93 16.22 17.91
CA LYS A 351 -27.68 15.99 19.34
C LYS A 351 -26.28 16.43 19.77
N HIS A 352 -25.28 16.21 18.92
CA HIS A 352 -23.89 16.59 19.21
C HIS A 352 -23.66 18.10 19.02
N GLN A 353 -24.26 18.72 18.00
CA GLN A 353 -24.23 20.17 17.81
C GLN A 353 -24.85 20.90 19.01
N ALA A 354 -26.00 20.45 19.52
CA ALA A 354 -26.63 21.02 20.69
C ALA A 354 -25.78 20.96 21.97
N LYS A 355 -24.80 20.04 22.02
CA LYS A 355 -23.83 19.90 23.11
C LYS A 355 -22.51 20.65 22.88
N GLY A 356 -22.40 21.43 21.80
CA GLY A 356 -21.16 22.08 21.40
C GLY A 356 -20.08 21.16 20.87
N ASN A 357 -20.40 19.88 20.62
CA ASN A 357 -19.47 18.89 20.06
C ASN A 357 -19.58 18.91 18.54
N GLY A 358 -18.52 19.31 17.85
CA GLY A 358 -18.49 19.54 16.40
C GLY A 358 -18.48 18.29 15.50
N PHE A 359 -18.90 17.11 15.96
CA PHE A 359 -18.97 15.91 15.14
C PHE A 359 -20.32 15.81 14.41
N GLY A 360 -20.46 16.52 13.29
CA GLY A 360 -21.52 16.25 12.34
C GLY A 360 -21.08 15.16 11.33
N PHE A 361 -22.03 14.68 10.50
CA PHE A 361 -21.70 13.92 9.30
C PHE A 361 -20.89 14.80 8.34
N GLY A 362 -20.02 14.19 7.55
CA GLY A 362 -19.19 14.88 6.56
C GLY A 362 -19.91 15.02 5.22
N LEU A 363 -20.99 15.80 5.15
CA LEU A 363 -21.65 16.10 3.88
C LEU A 363 -20.73 16.96 3.02
N VAL A 364 -20.50 16.53 1.79
CA VAL A 364 -19.70 17.23 0.78
C VAL A 364 -20.54 17.50 -0.47
N PHE A 365 -20.37 18.67 -1.05
CA PHE A 365 -21.16 19.18 -2.15
C PHE A 365 -20.33 19.10 -3.45
N PRO A 366 -20.62 18.15 -4.36
CA PRO A 366 -19.80 17.97 -5.57
C PRO A 366 -19.75 19.18 -6.49
N ASP A 367 -20.81 19.95 -6.55
CA ASP A 367 -20.90 21.15 -7.40
C ASP A 367 -20.13 22.35 -6.86
N ASN A 368 -19.66 22.29 -5.61
CA ASN A 368 -18.75 23.30 -5.06
C ASN A 368 -17.31 22.90 -5.38
N PRO A 369 -16.59 23.63 -6.26
CA PRO A 369 -15.22 23.29 -6.66
C PRO A 369 -14.21 23.36 -5.51
N ASN A 370 -14.55 24.07 -4.44
CA ASN A 370 -13.72 24.18 -3.23
C ASN A 370 -14.02 23.10 -2.18
N SER A 371 -14.95 22.19 -2.47
CA SER A 371 -15.33 21.13 -1.54
C SER A 371 -14.14 20.25 -1.22
N VAL A 372 -13.91 20.01 0.09
CA VAL A 372 -12.84 19.14 0.61
C VAL A 372 -13.47 18.11 1.52
N ALA A 373 -13.27 16.84 1.21
CA ALA A 373 -13.72 15.74 2.04
C ALA A 373 -12.88 15.65 3.32
N ARG A 374 -13.49 15.15 4.39
CA ARG A 374 -12.77 14.73 5.59
C ARG A 374 -11.86 13.54 5.30
N THR A 375 -11.01 13.20 6.26
CA THR A 375 -10.16 12.02 6.18
C THR A 375 -10.99 10.75 6.04
N LEU A 376 -10.81 10.01 4.94
CA LEU A 376 -11.34 8.66 4.77
C LEU A 376 -10.69 7.73 5.81
N SER A 377 -11.50 7.10 6.67
CA SER A 377 -11.00 6.21 7.71
C SER A 377 -11.18 4.73 7.35
N ALA A 378 -10.42 3.85 7.99
CA ALA A 378 -10.61 2.39 7.86
C ALA A 378 -11.99 1.90 8.33
N ARG A 379 -12.72 2.74 9.07
CA ARG A 379 -14.07 2.43 9.57
C ARG A 379 -15.20 2.86 8.62
N TYR A 380 -14.87 3.50 7.50
CA TYR A 380 -15.83 4.01 6.52
C TYR A 380 -16.85 2.96 6.05
N HIS A 381 -16.46 1.68 6.06
CA HIS A 381 -17.35 0.57 5.75
C HIS A 381 -18.56 0.45 6.70
N LYS A 382 -18.54 1.04 7.90
CA LYS A 382 -19.64 0.92 8.88
C LYS A 382 -20.85 1.75 8.48
N ASP A 383 -20.72 3.06 8.50
CA ASP A 383 -21.82 4.00 8.21
C ASP A 383 -21.45 5.07 7.17
N GLY A 384 -20.17 5.21 6.85
CA GLY A 384 -19.67 6.17 5.86
C GLY A 384 -19.83 7.62 6.29
N SER A 385 -20.06 7.89 7.58
CA SER A 385 -20.44 9.22 8.07
C SER A 385 -19.36 10.28 7.90
N GLU A 386 -18.10 9.90 7.70
CA GLU A 386 -16.99 10.85 7.48
C GLU A 386 -17.12 11.60 6.15
N ILE A 387 -17.62 10.93 5.10
CA ILE A 387 -17.74 11.49 3.75
C ILE A 387 -19.06 11.04 3.13
N LEU A 388 -20.03 11.92 3.10
CA LEU A 388 -21.31 11.70 2.46
C LEU A 388 -21.47 12.64 1.27
N ILE A 389 -21.73 12.09 0.11
CA ILE A 389 -21.94 12.87 -1.11
C ILE A 389 -23.36 13.39 -1.13
N ASP A 390 -23.50 14.70 -1.17
CA ASP A 390 -24.80 15.36 -1.32
C ASP A 390 -25.44 15.00 -2.67
N ARG A 391 -26.74 14.80 -2.65
CA ARG A 391 -27.59 14.51 -3.80
C ARG A 391 -28.75 15.49 -3.94
N GLY A 392 -28.64 16.67 -3.29
CA GLY A 392 -29.68 17.69 -3.26
C GLY A 392 -30.63 17.56 -2.06
N TRP A 393 -30.13 17.04 -0.93
CA TRP A 393 -30.91 17.03 0.31
C TRP A 393 -31.22 18.46 0.77
N ASN A 394 -32.52 18.78 0.87
CA ASN A 394 -32.97 20.07 1.41
C ASN A 394 -32.95 20.00 2.94
N GLN A 395 -32.03 20.75 3.55
CA GLN A 395 -31.83 20.78 4.99
C GLN A 395 -33.05 21.38 5.74
N GLU A 396 -33.59 22.47 5.23
CA GLU A 396 -34.73 23.16 5.87
C GLU A 396 -35.98 22.28 5.85
N LEU A 397 -36.26 21.66 4.70
CA LEU A 397 -37.37 20.72 4.58
C LEU A 397 -37.18 19.52 5.50
N GLY A 398 -35.96 19.00 5.60
CA GLY A 398 -35.62 17.88 6.49
C GLY A 398 -35.78 18.22 7.99
N GLU A 399 -35.71 19.50 8.35
CA GLU A 399 -35.98 19.95 9.71
C GLU A 399 -37.49 20.05 10.04
N ILE A 400 -38.28 20.41 9.05
CA ILE A 400 -39.75 20.55 9.18
C ILE A 400 -40.41 19.18 9.05
N ASP A 401 -40.04 18.42 8.01
CA ASP A 401 -40.58 17.10 7.68
C ASP A 401 -39.45 16.19 7.13
N PHE A 402 -38.81 15.48 8.05
CA PHE A 402 -37.70 14.59 7.68
C PHE A 402 -38.13 13.49 6.70
N ASP A 403 -39.34 12.99 6.83
CA ASP A 403 -39.86 11.85 6.09
C ASP A 403 -40.53 12.26 4.76
N ASN A 404 -40.42 13.56 4.36
CA ASN A 404 -40.92 14.07 3.08
C ASN A 404 -40.41 13.21 1.91
N GLU A 405 -41.32 12.66 1.09
CA GLU A 405 -41.00 11.70 0.04
C GLU A 405 -40.02 12.23 -1.01
N GLU A 406 -40.17 13.50 -1.44
CA GLU A 406 -39.26 14.09 -2.44
C GLU A 406 -37.85 14.30 -1.87
N ASN A 407 -37.76 14.79 -0.64
CA ASN A 407 -36.48 14.97 0.03
C ASN A 407 -35.80 13.63 0.32
N GLN A 408 -36.56 12.59 0.63
CA GLN A 408 -36.04 11.23 0.83
C GLN A 408 -35.42 10.63 -0.44
N LYS A 409 -35.77 11.03 -1.65
CA LYS A 409 -35.13 10.62 -2.90
C LYS A 409 -33.70 11.18 -3.00
N ASN A 410 -33.47 12.31 -2.34
CA ASN A 410 -32.19 13.03 -2.36
C ASN A 410 -31.28 12.71 -1.16
N ARG A 411 -31.56 11.59 -0.44
CA ARG A 411 -30.66 11.13 0.63
C ARG A 411 -29.22 11.07 0.15
N PRO A 412 -28.25 11.48 0.97
CA PRO A 412 -26.83 11.39 0.60
C PRO A 412 -26.39 9.94 0.39
N ARG A 413 -25.27 9.78 -0.30
CA ARG A 413 -24.68 8.49 -0.54
C ARG A 413 -23.23 8.40 -0.03
N ARG A 414 -22.77 7.19 0.17
CA ARG A 414 -21.35 6.91 0.40
C ARG A 414 -20.57 6.96 -0.92
N LEU A 415 -19.26 7.09 -0.82
CA LEU A 415 -18.34 6.83 -1.93
C LEU A 415 -18.39 5.35 -2.32
N THR A 416 -18.20 5.06 -3.59
CA THR A 416 -17.88 3.71 -4.05
C THR A 416 -16.41 3.39 -3.78
N PRO A 417 -15.98 2.10 -3.74
CA PRO A 417 -14.56 1.75 -3.66
C PRO A 417 -13.72 2.39 -4.77
N ARG A 418 -14.25 2.50 -5.98
CA ARG A 418 -13.59 3.15 -7.11
C ARG A 418 -13.36 4.65 -6.87
N GLU A 419 -14.35 5.34 -6.35
CA GLU A 419 -14.22 6.74 -5.97
C GLU A 419 -13.23 6.93 -4.83
N CYS A 420 -13.15 5.98 -3.89
CA CYS A 420 -12.11 5.98 -2.86
C CYS A 420 -10.71 5.83 -3.46
N ALA A 421 -10.53 4.96 -4.47
CA ALA A 421 -9.25 4.82 -5.17
C ALA A 421 -8.80 6.14 -5.81
N ARG A 422 -9.73 6.87 -6.46
CA ARG A 422 -9.47 8.18 -7.04
C ARG A 422 -9.20 9.26 -5.98
N LEU A 423 -9.99 9.28 -4.91
CA LEU A 423 -9.82 10.22 -3.80
C LEU A 423 -8.50 10.03 -3.04
N MET A 424 -7.92 8.83 -3.11
CA MET A 424 -6.60 8.51 -2.55
C MET A 424 -5.46 8.66 -3.57
N GLY A 425 -5.77 8.86 -4.87
CA GLY A 425 -4.80 9.08 -5.94
C GLY A 425 -4.16 7.81 -6.49
N PHE A 426 -4.76 6.64 -6.26
CA PHE A 426 -4.35 5.41 -6.97
C PHE A 426 -4.72 5.46 -8.45
N GLU A 427 -5.73 6.25 -8.79
CA GLU A 427 -6.19 6.51 -10.14
C GLU A 427 -6.40 8.00 -10.39
N SER A 428 -6.25 8.41 -11.64
CA SER A 428 -6.66 9.73 -12.12
C SER A 428 -8.19 9.88 -12.14
N PRO A 429 -8.73 11.10 -12.23
CA PRO A 429 -10.14 11.32 -12.51
C PRO A 429 -10.62 10.48 -13.71
N GLY A 430 -11.76 9.78 -13.55
CA GLY A 430 -12.28 8.88 -14.59
C GLY A 430 -11.52 7.56 -14.77
N GLY A 431 -10.38 7.37 -14.13
CA GLY A 431 -9.56 6.14 -14.22
C GLY A 431 -10.28 4.90 -13.69
N THR A 432 -9.91 3.73 -14.24
CA THR A 432 -10.45 2.41 -13.88
C THR A 432 -9.38 1.31 -13.86
N THR A 433 -8.10 1.69 -13.84
CA THR A 433 -6.98 0.76 -14.00
C THR A 433 -6.56 0.09 -12.70
N PHE A 434 -6.77 0.73 -11.55
CA PHE A 434 -6.44 0.14 -10.26
C PHE A 434 -7.38 -1.03 -9.95
N ARG A 435 -6.85 -2.21 -9.75
CA ARG A 435 -7.61 -3.43 -9.52
C ARG A 435 -8.01 -3.56 -8.05
N ILE A 436 -9.31 -3.84 -7.79
CA ILE A 436 -9.88 -4.00 -6.46
C ILE A 436 -10.44 -5.42 -6.32
N PRO A 437 -9.60 -6.43 -6.03
CA PRO A 437 -9.99 -7.85 -6.03
C PRO A 437 -10.67 -8.30 -4.72
N VAL A 438 -11.18 -7.38 -3.94
CA VAL A 438 -11.75 -7.61 -2.62
C VAL A 438 -13.15 -7.01 -2.51
N SER A 439 -13.90 -7.38 -1.45
CA SER A 439 -15.22 -6.81 -1.16
C SER A 439 -15.16 -5.30 -0.87
N ASP A 440 -16.29 -4.61 -1.05
CA ASP A 440 -16.42 -3.18 -0.73
C ASP A 440 -15.93 -2.88 0.71
N THR A 441 -16.27 -3.75 1.67
CA THR A 441 -15.84 -3.60 3.07
C THR A 441 -14.32 -3.63 3.22
N GLN A 442 -13.64 -4.54 2.56
CA GLN A 442 -12.18 -4.63 2.61
C GLN A 442 -11.54 -3.48 1.83
N ALA A 443 -12.10 -3.10 0.69
CA ALA A 443 -11.63 -1.95 -0.09
C ALA A 443 -11.66 -0.65 0.73
N TYR A 444 -12.76 -0.37 1.43
CA TYR A 444 -12.84 0.79 2.33
C TYR A 444 -11.79 0.76 3.45
N ARG A 445 -11.55 -0.40 4.05
CA ARG A 445 -10.49 -0.56 5.06
C ARG A 445 -9.11 -0.27 4.48
N GLN A 446 -8.83 -0.78 3.30
CA GLN A 446 -7.56 -0.61 2.61
C GLN A 446 -7.30 0.85 2.24
N PHE A 447 -8.26 1.51 1.57
CA PHE A 447 -8.13 2.94 1.24
C PHE A 447 -8.07 3.82 2.49
N GLY A 448 -8.85 3.51 3.51
CA GLY A 448 -8.82 4.25 4.79
C GLY A 448 -7.49 4.13 5.55
N ASN A 449 -6.78 3.02 5.41
CA ASN A 449 -5.44 2.83 5.98
C ASN A 449 -4.31 3.36 5.09
N SER A 450 -4.58 3.68 3.83
CA SER A 450 -3.57 4.10 2.88
C SER A 450 -3.22 5.59 3.00
N VAL A 451 -2.37 6.07 2.12
CA VAL A 451 -1.87 7.45 2.01
C VAL A 451 -2.43 8.14 0.76
N ILE A 452 -2.34 9.46 0.69
CA ILE A 452 -2.58 10.21 -0.54
C ILE A 452 -1.38 10.01 -1.46
N VAL A 453 -1.55 9.18 -2.48
CA VAL A 453 -0.48 8.72 -3.37
C VAL A 453 0.32 9.86 -4.00
N PRO A 454 -0.29 10.91 -4.61
CA PRO A 454 0.47 12.00 -5.21
C PRO A 454 1.31 12.80 -4.21
N ALA A 455 0.94 12.86 -2.93
CA ALA A 455 1.76 13.50 -1.91
C ALA A 455 3.07 12.72 -1.68
N PHE A 456 3.01 11.39 -1.66
CA PHE A 456 4.20 10.55 -1.51
C PHE A 456 5.02 10.43 -2.80
N ALA A 457 4.39 10.55 -3.96
CA ALA A 457 5.11 10.72 -5.22
C ALA A 457 5.92 12.03 -5.24
N ALA A 458 5.38 13.12 -4.71
CA ALA A 458 6.12 14.38 -4.55
C ALA A 458 7.31 14.22 -3.57
N VAL A 459 7.15 13.51 -2.45
CA VAL A 459 8.29 13.20 -1.56
C VAL A 459 9.36 12.37 -2.28
N ALA A 460 8.96 11.38 -3.07
CA ALA A 460 9.88 10.57 -3.86
C ALA A 460 10.65 11.44 -4.88
N GLN A 461 9.97 12.36 -5.56
CA GLN A 461 10.62 13.32 -6.48
C GLN A 461 11.65 14.22 -5.77
N LEU A 462 11.35 14.73 -4.58
CA LEU A 462 12.32 15.49 -3.78
C LEU A 462 13.53 14.63 -3.39
N LEU A 463 13.34 13.36 -3.13
CA LEU A 463 14.39 12.43 -2.74
C LEU A 463 15.24 11.94 -3.91
N ALA A 464 14.75 11.99 -5.16
CA ALA A 464 15.44 11.44 -6.32
C ALA A 464 16.91 11.89 -6.47
N PRO A 465 17.27 13.19 -6.36
CA PRO A 465 18.67 13.63 -6.45
C PRO A 465 19.54 13.13 -5.29
N TYR A 466 18.96 12.92 -4.11
CA TYR A 466 19.67 12.40 -2.94
C TYR A 466 19.89 10.90 -3.02
N ILE A 467 18.92 10.16 -3.55
CA ILE A 467 19.05 8.74 -3.87
C ILE A 467 20.16 8.53 -4.91
N ALA A 468 20.18 9.33 -5.97
CA ALA A 468 21.24 9.27 -6.98
C ALA A 468 22.64 9.50 -6.40
N ARG A 469 22.80 10.47 -5.49
CA ARG A 469 24.07 10.70 -4.75
C ARG A 469 24.46 9.47 -3.92
N ALA A 470 23.50 8.85 -3.22
CA ALA A 470 23.75 7.66 -2.40
C ALA A 470 24.24 6.48 -3.24
N VAL A 471 23.61 6.24 -4.39
CA VAL A 471 23.98 5.16 -5.31
C VAL A 471 25.39 5.43 -5.90
N ALA A 472 25.67 6.66 -6.35
CA ALA A 472 26.99 7.05 -6.86
C ALA A 472 28.10 6.83 -5.82
N PHE A 473 27.85 7.17 -4.55
CA PHE A 473 28.80 6.95 -3.45
C PHE A 473 29.11 5.46 -3.23
N LYS A 474 28.12 4.58 -3.33
CA LYS A 474 28.32 3.12 -3.22
C LYS A 474 29.15 2.57 -4.38
N THR A 475 28.92 3.08 -5.59
CA THR A 475 29.64 2.64 -6.79
C THR A 475 31.12 3.04 -6.74
N SER A 476 31.42 4.26 -6.31
CA SER A 476 32.81 4.74 -6.18
C SER A 476 33.64 3.95 -5.15
N LYS A 477 33.02 3.52 -4.04
CA LYS A 477 33.67 2.67 -3.02
C LYS A 477 33.91 1.23 -3.44
N LYS A 478 33.18 0.71 -4.45
CA LYS A 478 33.43 -0.64 -4.99
C LYS A 478 34.57 -0.68 -6.01
N VAL A 479 34.94 0.45 -6.58
CA VAL A 479 35.99 0.58 -7.60
C VAL A 479 37.35 0.97 -6.98
N ALA A 480 37.36 1.49 -5.75
CA ALA A 480 38.56 1.80 -4.96
C ALA A 480 38.92 0.63 -4.02
#